data_05c7ce98909f6a89d0db5042a68c4ceb
#
_entry.id   05c7ce98909f6a89d0db5042a68c4ceb
#
_cell.length_a   1.000
_cell.length_b   1.000
_cell.length_c   1.000
_cell.angle_alpha   90.00
_cell.angle_beta   90.00
_cell.angle_gamma   90.00
#
_symmetry.space_group_name_H-M   'P 1'
#
loop_
_entity.id
_entity.type
_entity.pdbx_description
1 polymer ?
#
loop_
_entity_poly.entity_id
_entity_poly.type
_entity_poly.pdbx_seq_one_letter_code
_entity_poly.pdbx_strand_id
1 'polypeptide(L)'
;VEECKKTVMKYHRQWFEADKKLGLFINYDKAYWTHYDKYIEREWQYLKRAWEQNLLGEGYYVVAYCPHCQTSLSNAEVGLGYEMVEDSSINFKFKLSETENEYFLIWTTMPFTIITDMMLGVHPEEEYAKVKVDTEVWILAKQRVEPIMEELGVRSYKILKVMRGKDLEGVKYEYPFKDMIPKQRELDKLPLIHTVACEDFV
;
A
#
# COMPACT_ATOMS: atom_id res chain seq x y z
N VAL A 1 11.86 28.61 -12.62
CA VAL A 1 13.27 28.66 -12.18
C VAL A 1 13.71 30.08 -11.88
N GLU A 2 13.62 31.02 -12.83
CA GLU A 2 14.08 32.43 -12.62
C GLU A 2 13.35 33.14 -11.49
N GLU A 3 12.02 32.93 -11.34
CA GLU A 3 11.25 33.52 -10.25
C GLU A 3 11.67 32.99 -8.88
N CYS A 4 11.98 31.66 -8.79
CA CYS A 4 12.53 31.06 -7.59
C CYS A 4 13.88 31.66 -7.22
N LYS A 5 14.79 31.89 -8.19
CA LYS A 5 16.08 32.52 -7.95
C LYS A 5 15.92 33.96 -7.44
N LYS A 6 15.03 34.74 -8.03
CA LYS A 6 14.71 36.10 -7.56
C LYS A 6 14.20 36.10 -6.12
N THR A 7 13.31 35.20 -5.79
CA THR A 7 12.74 35.06 -4.44
C THR A 7 13.82 34.70 -3.44
N VAL A 8 14.66 33.71 -3.73
CA VAL A 8 15.79 33.33 -2.88
C VAL A 8 16.72 34.52 -2.65
N MET A 9 17.12 35.24 -3.70
CA MET A 9 18.04 36.40 -3.60
C MET A 9 17.43 37.57 -2.83
N LYS A 10 16.11 37.75 -2.89
CA LYS A 10 15.40 38.77 -2.09
C LYS A 10 15.49 38.47 -0.60
N TYR A 11 15.16 37.26 -0.18
CA TYR A 11 15.16 36.87 1.24
C TYR A 11 16.57 36.71 1.79
N HIS A 12 17.52 36.26 1.00
CA HIS A 12 18.92 36.15 1.36
C HIS A 12 19.49 37.45 1.92
N ARG A 13 19.24 38.58 1.27
CA ARG A 13 19.68 39.88 1.77
C ARG A 13 19.10 40.21 3.14
N GLN A 14 17.84 39.90 3.36
CA GLN A 14 17.18 40.10 4.64
C GLN A 14 17.81 39.23 5.75
N TRP A 15 18.17 38.01 5.45
CA TRP A 15 18.85 37.14 6.38
C TRP A 15 20.22 37.66 6.76
N PHE A 16 21.00 38.12 5.81
CA PHE A 16 22.31 38.72 6.09
C PHE A 16 22.23 39.93 7.01
N GLU A 17 21.26 40.79 6.79
CA GLU A 17 21.04 41.95 7.67
C GLU A 17 20.55 41.51 9.08
N ALA A 18 19.75 40.47 9.17
CA ALA A 18 19.33 39.90 10.44
C ALA A 18 20.52 39.29 11.21
N ASP A 19 21.34 38.51 10.54
CA ASP A 19 22.53 37.87 11.10
C ASP A 19 23.53 38.91 11.64
N LYS A 20 23.75 40.01 10.89
CA LYS A 20 24.60 41.12 11.35
C LYS A 20 24.03 41.77 12.62
N LYS A 21 22.70 41.95 12.68
CA LYS A 21 22.05 42.50 13.88
C LYS A 21 22.17 41.58 15.10
N LEU A 22 22.18 40.25 14.86
CA LEU A 22 22.42 39.28 15.90
C LEU A 22 23.89 39.15 16.32
N GLY A 23 24.78 39.84 15.64
CA GLY A 23 26.23 39.82 15.93
C GLY A 23 26.92 38.54 15.51
N LEU A 24 26.38 37.81 14.53
CA LEU A 24 27.00 36.59 14.00
C LEU A 24 28.29 36.96 13.23
N PHE A 25 29.38 36.30 13.58
CA PHE A 25 30.69 36.53 12.97
C PHE A 25 30.91 35.59 11.78
N ILE A 26 30.21 35.86 10.66
CA ILE A 26 30.20 35.06 9.46
C ILE A 26 30.80 35.87 8.30
N ASN A 27 31.65 35.21 7.47
CA ASN A 27 32.13 35.80 6.24
C ASN A 27 31.14 35.54 5.09
N TYR A 28 30.25 36.50 4.85
CA TYR A 28 29.20 36.38 3.83
C TYR A 28 29.75 36.40 2.40
N ASP A 29 30.94 36.99 2.16
CA ASP A 29 31.56 37.02 0.82
C ASP A 29 32.06 35.63 0.39
N LYS A 30 32.26 34.72 1.36
CA LYS A 30 32.63 33.33 1.10
C LYS A 30 31.45 32.37 1.16
N ALA A 31 30.21 32.85 1.22
CA ALA A 31 29.02 32.00 1.18
C ALA A 31 29.00 31.23 -0.15
N TYR A 32 28.59 29.94 -0.07
CA TYR A 32 28.34 29.14 -1.24
C TYR A 32 26.82 29.05 -1.51
N TRP A 33 26.51 28.87 -2.78
CA TRP A 33 25.13 28.80 -3.24
C TRP A 33 24.90 27.49 -3.96
N THR A 34 23.94 26.71 -3.49
CA THR A 34 23.65 25.37 -4.04
C THR A 34 23.14 25.39 -5.47
N HIS A 35 22.64 26.54 -5.97
CA HIS A 35 22.16 26.71 -7.33
C HIS A 35 23.23 27.28 -8.30
N TYR A 36 24.45 27.49 -7.83
CA TYR A 36 25.56 27.93 -8.69
C TYR A 36 26.23 26.72 -9.37
N ASP A 37 26.55 26.88 -10.64
CA ASP A 37 27.18 25.85 -11.47
C ASP A 37 28.42 25.26 -10.80
N LYS A 38 29.24 26.09 -10.16
CA LYS A 38 30.43 25.65 -9.42
C LYS A 38 30.11 24.68 -8.25
N TYR A 39 28.97 24.87 -7.58
CA TYR A 39 28.52 23.97 -6.52
C TYR A 39 28.01 22.66 -7.13
N ILE A 40 27.15 22.78 -8.14
CA ILE A 40 26.57 21.65 -8.88
C ILE A 40 27.68 20.77 -9.48
N GLU A 41 28.70 21.38 -10.11
CA GLU A 41 29.86 20.68 -10.66
C GLU A 41 30.60 19.88 -9.58
N ARG A 42 30.71 20.42 -8.37
CA ARG A 42 31.33 19.71 -7.25
C ARG A 42 30.50 18.51 -6.80
N GLU A 43 29.19 18.62 -6.73
CA GLU A 43 28.30 17.49 -6.44
C GLU A 43 28.42 16.40 -7.51
N TRP A 44 28.45 16.77 -8.79
CA TRP A 44 28.65 15.80 -9.88
C TRP A 44 29.98 15.05 -9.76
N GLN A 45 31.03 15.69 -9.26
CA GLN A 45 32.30 15.01 -9.01
C GLN A 45 32.17 13.92 -7.92
N TYR A 46 31.37 14.15 -6.86
CA TYR A 46 31.11 13.15 -5.83
C TYR A 46 30.25 11.99 -6.37
N LEU A 47 29.21 12.31 -7.12
CA LEU A 47 28.37 11.28 -7.77
C LEU A 47 29.19 10.41 -8.73
N LYS A 48 30.08 11.03 -9.53
CA LYS A 48 31.00 10.30 -10.41
C LYS A 48 31.88 9.33 -9.62
N ARG A 49 32.47 9.76 -8.52
CA ARG A 49 33.30 8.89 -7.67
C ARG A 49 32.49 7.74 -7.08
N ALA A 50 31.26 8.01 -6.64
CA ALA A 50 30.38 6.97 -6.13
C ALA A 50 30.05 5.94 -7.22
N TRP A 51 29.80 6.39 -8.43
CA TRP A 51 29.59 5.53 -9.59
C TRP A 51 30.82 4.67 -9.91
N GLU A 52 32.02 5.27 -9.96
CA GLU A 52 33.28 4.57 -10.22
C GLU A 52 33.60 3.52 -9.13
N GLN A 53 33.08 3.69 -7.92
CA GLN A 53 33.21 2.73 -6.81
C GLN A 53 32.02 1.74 -6.71
N ASN A 54 31.13 1.70 -7.68
CA ASN A 54 29.92 0.84 -7.69
C ASN A 54 29.00 1.05 -6.48
N LEU A 55 28.94 2.28 -5.95
CA LEU A 55 28.06 2.66 -4.85
C LEU A 55 26.71 3.21 -5.33
N LEU A 56 26.56 3.45 -6.64
CA LEU A 56 25.30 3.86 -7.27
C LEU A 56 24.80 2.75 -8.19
N GLY A 57 23.53 2.46 -8.11
CA GLY A 57 22.84 1.48 -8.96
C GLY A 57 21.42 1.92 -9.23
N GLU A 58 20.81 1.30 -10.24
CA GLU A 58 19.38 1.47 -10.52
C GLU A 58 18.57 0.52 -9.63
N GLY A 59 17.45 0.99 -9.12
CA GLY A 59 16.57 0.19 -8.28
C GLY A 59 15.16 0.77 -8.21
N TYR A 60 14.23 -0.03 -7.69
CA TYR A 60 12.86 0.40 -7.46
C TYR A 60 12.68 0.74 -5.98
N TYR A 61 12.02 1.85 -5.74
CA TYR A 61 11.66 2.29 -4.39
C TYR A 61 10.18 2.69 -4.35
N VAL A 62 9.44 2.13 -3.41
CA VAL A 62 8.01 2.47 -3.26
C VAL A 62 7.89 3.80 -2.53
N VAL A 63 7.23 4.76 -3.18
CA VAL A 63 6.96 6.10 -2.63
C VAL A 63 5.50 6.46 -2.84
N ALA A 64 4.96 7.30 -1.96
CA ALA A 64 3.67 7.94 -2.21
C ALA A 64 3.78 8.90 -3.40
N TYR A 65 2.76 8.93 -4.24
CA TYR A 65 2.72 9.75 -5.45
C TYR A 65 1.42 10.55 -5.52
N CYS A 66 1.54 11.85 -5.78
CA CYS A 66 0.38 12.72 -5.96
C CYS A 66 0.00 12.79 -7.45
N PRO A 67 -1.15 12.25 -7.88
CA PRO A 67 -1.58 12.29 -9.27
C PRO A 67 -1.96 13.72 -9.71
N HIS A 68 -2.35 14.60 -8.79
CA HIS A 68 -2.66 15.99 -9.07
C HIS A 68 -1.39 16.80 -9.39
N CYS A 69 -0.39 16.71 -8.53
CA CYS A 69 0.88 17.42 -8.72
C CYS A 69 1.84 16.68 -9.67
N GLN A 70 1.56 15.41 -10.00
CA GLN A 70 2.41 14.54 -10.84
C GLN A 70 3.85 14.41 -10.32
N THR A 71 3.97 14.26 -8.99
CA THR A 71 5.26 14.12 -8.31
C THR A 71 5.20 13.15 -7.14
N SER A 72 6.35 12.57 -6.79
CA SER A 72 6.50 11.81 -5.56
C SER A 72 6.43 12.72 -4.34
N LEU A 73 5.91 12.18 -3.23
CA LEU A 73 5.75 12.89 -1.97
C LEU A 73 6.81 12.44 -0.97
N SER A 74 7.30 13.39 -0.17
CA SER A 74 8.12 13.10 1.00
C SER A 74 7.26 12.51 2.14
N ASN A 75 7.90 11.80 3.07
CA ASN A 75 7.20 11.27 4.25
C ASN A 75 6.53 12.37 5.09
N ALA A 76 7.12 13.56 5.13
CA ALA A 76 6.55 14.70 5.85
C ALA A 76 5.25 15.20 5.18
N GLU A 77 5.21 15.29 3.86
CA GLU A 77 4.01 15.67 3.11
C GLU A 77 2.91 14.63 3.29
N VAL A 78 3.25 13.34 3.22
CA VAL A 78 2.30 12.25 3.48
C VAL A 78 1.75 12.33 4.90
N GLY A 79 2.63 12.56 5.90
CA GLY A 79 2.23 12.69 7.31
C GLY A 79 1.24 13.84 7.57
N LEU A 80 1.35 14.95 6.83
CA LEU A 80 0.45 16.10 6.94
C LEU A 80 -0.87 15.91 6.16
N GLY A 81 -0.95 14.94 5.26
CA GLY A 81 -2.10 14.69 4.39
C GLY A 81 -3.10 13.68 4.90
N TYR A 82 -2.93 13.14 6.13
CA TYR A 82 -3.88 12.19 6.69
C TYR A 82 -5.18 12.88 7.08
N GLU A 83 -6.26 12.40 6.51
CA GLU A 83 -7.62 12.87 6.80
C GLU A 83 -8.53 11.67 7.05
N MET A 84 -9.57 11.88 7.85
CA MET A 84 -10.64 10.89 8.00
C MET A 84 -11.56 11.01 6.80
N VAL A 85 -11.59 9.97 5.97
CA VAL A 85 -12.45 9.90 4.78
C VAL A 85 -13.42 8.74 4.94
N GLU A 86 -14.62 8.91 4.38
CA GLU A 86 -15.60 7.84 4.23
C GLU A 86 -15.40 7.20 2.86
N ASP A 87 -15.09 5.90 2.86
CA ASP A 87 -14.84 5.14 1.64
C ASP A 87 -15.76 3.91 1.57
N SER A 88 -16.20 3.62 0.36
CA SER A 88 -17.07 2.47 0.13
C SER A 88 -16.29 1.17 0.17
N SER A 89 -16.81 0.18 0.87
CA SER A 89 -16.25 -1.16 0.90
C SER A 89 -17.24 -2.20 0.37
N ILE A 90 -16.71 -3.36 -0.03
CA ILE A 90 -17.51 -4.46 -0.55
C ILE A 90 -17.03 -5.78 0.03
N ASN A 91 -17.97 -6.67 0.27
CA ASN A 91 -17.70 -8.06 0.63
C ASN A 91 -17.95 -8.96 -0.59
N PHE A 92 -16.91 -9.70 -1.02
CA PHE A 92 -17.01 -10.70 -2.07
C PHE A 92 -17.13 -12.11 -1.49
N LYS A 93 -17.84 -12.97 -2.21
CA LYS A 93 -17.85 -14.41 -1.95
C LYS A 93 -16.98 -15.16 -2.96
N PHE A 94 -15.97 -15.85 -2.46
CA PHE A 94 -15.14 -16.74 -3.27
C PHE A 94 -15.47 -18.19 -2.90
N LYS A 95 -16.01 -18.95 -3.84
CA LYS A 95 -16.44 -20.33 -3.62
C LYS A 95 -15.23 -21.23 -3.41
N LEU A 96 -15.28 -22.12 -2.43
CA LEU A 96 -14.27 -23.15 -2.25
C LEU A 96 -14.38 -24.20 -3.36
N SER A 97 -13.24 -24.62 -3.93
CA SER A 97 -13.22 -25.53 -5.09
C SER A 97 -13.73 -26.92 -4.80
N GLU A 98 -13.63 -27.41 -3.57
CA GLU A 98 -13.97 -28.78 -3.19
C GLU A 98 -15.35 -28.91 -2.51
N THR A 99 -16.12 -27.81 -2.48
CA THR A 99 -17.40 -27.76 -1.78
C THR A 99 -18.50 -27.17 -2.64
N GLU A 100 -19.76 -27.54 -2.39
CA GLU A 100 -20.87 -26.99 -3.17
C GLU A 100 -21.32 -25.60 -2.69
N ASN A 101 -21.34 -25.37 -1.37
CA ASN A 101 -21.96 -24.20 -0.77
C ASN A 101 -21.08 -23.53 0.30
N GLU A 102 -19.76 -23.68 0.23
CA GLU A 102 -18.83 -22.98 1.13
C GLU A 102 -18.11 -21.86 0.40
N TYR A 103 -17.98 -20.70 1.07
CA TYR A 103 -17.42 -19.47 0.49
C TYR A 103 -16.49 -18.80 1.49
N PHE A 104 -15.37 -18.28 1.01
CA PHE A 104 -14.64 -17.24 1.73
C PHE A 104 -15.36 -15.91 1.56
N LEU A 105 -15.58 -15.18 2.65
CA LEU A 105 -16.11 -13.82 2.63
C LEU A 105 -14.93 -12.85 2.75
N ILE A 106 -14.64 -12.13 1.68
CA ILE A 106 -13.49 -11.24 1.54
C ILE A 106 -13.96 -9.80 1.53
N TRP A 107 -13.31 -8.96 2.33
CA TRP A 107 -13.58 -7.54 2.41
C TRP A 107 -12.49 -6.74 1.67
N THR A 108 -12.88 -5.69 0.95
CA THR A 108 -11.96 -4.75 0.30
C THR A 108 -12.60 -3.38 0.09
N THR A 109 -11.79 -2.33 0.13
CA THR A 109 -12.12 -0.98 -0.36
C THR A 109 -11.71 -0.76 -1.82
N MET A 110 -11.02 -1.74 -2.45
CA MET A 110 -10.49 -1.65 -3.81
C MET A 110 -11.05 -2.78 -4.69
N PRO A 111 -12.34 -2.79 -4.99
CA PRO A 111 -13.00 -3.92 -5.68
C PRO A 111 -12.47 -4.20 -7.09
N PHE A 112 -11.88 -3.20 -7.75
CA PHE A 112 -11.30 -3.35 -9.08
C PHE A 112 -10.05 -4.26 -9.09
N THR A 113 -9.41 -4.50 -7.94
CA THR A 113 -8.26 -5.42 -7.84
C THR A 113 -8.64 -6.88 -8.08
N ILE A 114 -9.92 -7.23 -7.96
CA ILE A 114 -10.42 -8.58 -8.20
C ILE A 114 -10.00 -9.16 -9.56
N ILE A 115 -9.85 -8.30 -10.58
CA ILE A 115 -9.41 -8.74 -11.92
C ILE A 115 -7.96 -9.25 -11.96
N THR A 116 -7.16 -8.90 -10.95
CA THR A 116 -5.74 -9.26 -10.83
C THR A 116 -5.44 -10.13 -9.62
N ASP A 117 -6.46 -10.50 -8.83
CA ASP A 117 -6.28 -11.35 -7.65
C ASP A 117 -5.66 -12.68 -8.02
N MET A 118 -4.71 -13.11 -7.22
CA MET A 118 -4.03 -14.39 -7.38
C MET A 118 -4.14 -15.29 -6.16
N MET A 119 -4.25 -14.69 -4.96
CA MET A 119 -4.28 -15.42 -3.69
C MET A 119 -5.14 -14.67 -2.68
N LEU A 120 -5.69 -15.37 -1.70
CA LEU A 120 -6.37 -14.81 -0.53
C LEU A 120 -5.43 -14.85 0.67
N GLY A 121 -5.24 -13.71 1.34
CA GLY A 121 -4.42 -13.63 2.55
C GLY A 121 -5.23 -13.92 3.81
N VAL A 122 -4.64 -14.68 4.74
CA VAL A 122 -5.15 -14.88 6.11
C VAL A 122 -4.02 -14.72 7.12
N HIS A 123 -4.31 -14.16 8.28
CA HIS A 123 -3.34 -14.11 9.37
C HIS A 123 -3.21 -15.49 10.03
N PRO A 124 -2.01 -16.08 10.13
CA PRO A 124 -1.85 -17.48 10.57
C PRO A 124 -2.36 -17.75 11.99
N GLU A 125 -2.19 -16.80 12.91
CA GLU A 125 -2.53 -16.97 14.33
C GLU A 125 -3.94 -16.46 14.70
N GLU A 126 -4.62 -15.75 13.80
CA GLU A 126 -5.99 -15.28 14.03
C GLU A 126 -7.02 -16.39 13.87
N GLU A 127 -8.16 -16.24 14.55
CA GLU A 127 -9.26 -17.18 14.48
C GLU A 127 -10.24 -16.86 13.35
N TYR A 128 -10.54 -17.86 12.54
CA TYR A 128 -11.55 -17.84 11.49
C TYR A 128 -12.70 -18.77 11.83
N ALA A 129 -13.91 -18.37 11.45
CA ALA A 129 -15.11 -19.15 11.72
C ALA A 129 -15.77 -19.61 10.42
N LYS A 130 -16.19 -20.89 10.38
CA LYS A 130 -17.17 -21.39 9.43
C LYS A 130 -18.55 -21.11 10.00
N VAL A 131 -19.33 -20.27 9.32
CA VAL A 131 -20.64 -19.80 9.76
C VAL A 131 -21.70 -20.26 8.77
N LYS A 132 -22.68 -20.99 9.24
CA LYS A 132 -23.85 -21.35 8.43
C LYS A 132 -24.83 -20.18 8.40
N VAL A 133 -25.14 -19.72 7.20
CA VAL A 133 -26.12 -18.69 6.90
C VAL A 133 -27.06 -19.26 5.85
N ASP A 134 -28.29 -19.54 6.24
CA ASP A 134 -29.29 -20.22 5.39
C ASP A 134 -28.75 -21.52 4.78
N THR A 135 -28.57 -21.55 3.46
CA THR A 135 -28.08 -22.72 2.70
C THR A 135 -26.58 -22.68 2.47
N GLU A 136 -25.90 -21.60 2.80
CA GLU A 136 -24.47 -21.40 2.56
C GLU A 136 -23.65 -21.52 3.85
N VAL A 137 -22.36 -21.75 3.70
CA VAL A 137 -21.37 -21.70 4.78
C VAL A 137 -20.32 -20.66 4.42
N TRP A 138 -20.16 -19.64 5.25
CA TRP A 138 -19.19 -18.57 5.03
C TRP A 138 -17.99 -18.76 5.95
N ILE A 139 -16.80 -18.53 5.42
CA ILE A 139 -15.53 -18.52 6.15
C ILE A 139 -15.04 -17.08 6.22
N LEU A 140 -14.89 -16.56 7.44
CA LEU A 140 -14.44 -15.18 7.70
C LEU A 140 -13.75 -15.11 9.06
N ALA A 141 -13.04 -13.99 9.32
CA ALA A 141 -12.42 -13.74 10.62
C ALA A 141 -13.49 -13.79 11.73
N LYS A 142 -13.27 -14.56 12.78
CA LYS A 142 -14.23 -14.80 13.87
C LYS A 142 -14.72 -13.50 14.50
N GLN A 143 -13.82 -12.56 14.73
CA GLN A 143 -14.16 -11.25 15.32
C GLN A 143 -15.04 -10.36 14.42
N ARG A 144 -15.13 -10.67 13.12
CA ARG A 144 -15.97 -9.96 12.15
C ARG A 144 -17.34 -10.59 11.93
N VAL A 145 -17.61 -11.74 12.52
CA VAL A 145 -18.87 -12.47 12.30
C VAL A 145 -20.07 -11.63 12.72
N GLU A 146 -20.09 -11.17 13.96
CA GLU A 146 -21.25 -10.43 14.50
C GLU A 146 -21.46 -9.08 13.76
N PRO A 147 -20.43 -8.23 13.59
CA PRO A 147 -20.58 -7.00 12.82
C PRO A 147 -21.10 -7.19 11.39
N ILE A 148 -20.60 -8.20 10.68
CA ILE A 148 -21.03 -8.46 9.30
C ILE A 148 -22.46 -9.00 9.26
N MET A 149 -22.85 -9.85 10.21
CA MET A 149 -24.24 -10.36 10.25
C MET A 149 -25.23 -9.21 10.55
N GLU A 150 -24.86 -8.27 11.41
CA GLU A 150 -25.66 -7.05 11.66
C GLU A 150 -25.78 -6.19 10.40
N GLU A 151 -24.65 -5.89 9.76
CA GLU A 151 -24.60 -5.08 8.54
C GLU A 151 -25.46 -5.66 7.40
N LEU A 152 -25.41 -6.98 7.22
CA LEU A 152 -26.18 -7.70 6.21
C LEU A 152 -27.63 -8.00 6.62
N GLY A 153 -28.03 -7.65 7.85
CA GLY A 153 -29.36 -7.92 8.38
C GLY A 153 -29.68 -9.41 8.59
N VAL A 154 -28.64 -10.24 8.72
CA VAL A 154 -28.76 -11.69 8.96
C VAL A 154 -29.11 -11.96 10.41
N ARG A 155 -30.37 -12.33 10.67
CA ARG A 155 -30.89 -12.55 12.05
C ARG A 155 -30.61 -13.95 12.61
N SER A 156 -30.33 -14.92 11.75
CA SER A 156 -30.12 -16.31 12.16
C SER A 156 -28.90 -16.88 11.47
N TYR A 157 -27.89 -17.23 12.25
CA TYR A 157 -26.70 -17.91 11.79
C TYR A 157 -26.18 -18.86 12.87
N LYS A 158 -25.32 -19.79 12.47
CA LYS A 158 -24.70 -20.74 13.40
C LYS A 158 -23.22 -20.91 13.09
N ILE A 159 -22.37 -20.66 14.07
CA ILE A 159 -20.94 -21.01 13.98
C ILE A 159 -20.81 -22.52 14.04
N LEU A 160 -20.28 -23.12 12.97
CA LEU A 160 -20.09 -24.57 12.84
C LEU A 160 -18.73 -25.00 13.38
N LYS A 161 -17.70 -24.22 13.09
CA LYS A 161 -16.29 -24.51 13.43
C LYS A 161 -15.50 -23.24 13.57
N VAL A 162 -14.54 -23.24 14.49
CA VAL A 162 -13.49 -22.21 14.59
C VAL A 162 -12.15 -22.88 14.31
N MET A 163 -11.27 -22.22 13.59
CA MET A 163 -9.95 -22.69 13.19
C MET A 163 -8.95 -21.54 13.14
N ARG A 164 -7.67 -21.83 13.17
CA ARG A 164 -6.62 -20.83 12.97
C ARG A 164 -6.41 -20.58 11.48
N GLY A 165 -5.89 -19.37 11.12
CA GLY A 165 -5.60 -19.04 9.72
C GLY A 165 -4.65 -20.05 9.06
N LYS A 166 -3.63 -20.53 9.78
CA LYS A 166 -2.72 -21.59 9.29
C LYS A 166 -3.42 -22.89 8.86
N ASP A 167 -4.59 -23.18 9.41
CA ASP A 167 -5.38 -24.35 9.01
C ASP A 167 -6.09 -24.15 7.65
N LEU A 168 -6.10 -22.93 7.14
CA LEU A 168 -6.67 -22.54 5.84
C LEU A 168 -5.61 -22.46 4.75
N GLU A 169 -4.32 -22.52 5.08
CA GLU A 169 -3.23 -22.42 4.10
C GLU A 169 -3.37 -23.46 2.99
N GLY A 170 -3.21 -23.02 1.75
CA GLY A 170 -3.31 -23.87 0.57
C GLY A 170 -4.73 -24.29 0.15
N VAL A 171 -5.77 -23.90 0.91
CA VAL A 171 -7.15 -24.18 0.50
C VAL A 171 -7.45 -23.46 -0.82
N LYS A 172 -7.95 -24.22 -1.82
CA LYS A 172 -8.28 -23.69 -3.15
C LYS A 172 -9.68 -23.09 -3.20
N TYR A 173 -9.79 -22.01 -3.97
CA TYR A 173 -11.07 -21.39 -4.30
C TYR A 173 -11.25 -21.21 -5.81
N GLU A 174 -12.50 -21.10 -6.23
CA GLU A 174 -12.85 -20.83 -7.61
C GLU A 174 -12.76 -19.30 -7.86
N TYR A 175 -11.87 -18.88 -8.76
CA TYR A 175 -11.80 -17.48 -9.14
C TYR A 175 -13.05 -17.09 -9.96
N PRO A 176 -13.84 -16.08 -9.52
CA PRO A 176 -15.18 -15.85 -10.07
C PRO A 176 -15.20 -15.40 -11.52
N PHE A 177 -14.14 -14.76 -12.02
CA PHE A 177 -14.05 -14.24 -13.40
C PHE A 177 -13.10 -15.05 -14.29
N LYS A 178 -12.79 -16.26 -13.93
CA LYS A 178 -11.88 -17.16 -14.65
C LYS A 178 -12.21 -17.29 -16.15
N ASP A 179 -13.51 -17.36 -16.50
CA ASP A 179 -13.93 -17.51 -17.89
C ASP A 179 -13.91 -16.19 -18.68
N MET A 180 -13.96 -15.06 -17.98
CA MET A 180 -13.94 -13.73 -18.57
C MET A 180 -12.52 -13.18 -18.79
N ILE A 181 -11.55 -13.65 -17.98
CA ILE A 181 -10.16 -13.14 -18.00
C ILE A 181 -9.22 -14.27 -18.45
N PRO A 182 -8.77 -14.28 -19.73
CA PRO A 182 -7.94 -15.36 -20.27
C PRO A 182 -6.66 -15.61 -19.48
N LYS A 183 -6.04 -14.53 -18.95
CA LYS A 183 -4.81 -14.65 -18.16
C LYS A 183 -5.04 -15.39 -16.84
N GLN A 184 -6.15 -15.14 -16.16
CA GLN A 184 -6.51 -15.84 -14.92
C GLN A 184 -6.76 -17.35 -15.17
N ARG A 185 -7.30 -17.72 -16.33
CA ARG A 185 -7.45 -19.12 -16.74
C ARG A 185 -6.10 -19.82 -16.93
N GLU A 186 -5.08 -19.10 -17.43
CA GLU A 186 -3.72 -19.64 -17.51
C GLU A 186 -3.10 -19.81 -16.13
N LEU A 187 -3.24 -18.78 -15.28
CA LEU A 187 -2.70 -18.76 -13.93
C LEU A 187 -3.33 -19.84 -13.02
N ASP A 188 -4.61 -20.13 -13.18
CA ASP A 188 -5.34 -21.17 -12.42
C ASP A 188 -4.71 -22.58 -12.54
N LYS A 189 -3.89 -22.80 -13.56
CA LYS A 189 -3.14 -24.05 -13.75
C LYS A 189 -1.91 -24.16 -12.85
N LEU A 190 -1.49 -23.08 -12.23
CA LEU A 190 -0.35 -23.06 -11.32
C LEU A 190 -0.78 -23.48 -9.92
N PRO A 191 0.02 -24.28 -9.21
CA PRO A 191 -0.41 -24.93 -7.97
C PRO A 191 -0.71 -23.97 -6.81
N LEU A 192 -0.07 -22.79 -6.78
CA LEU A 192 -0.21 -21.79 -5.70
C LEU A 192 -1.23 -20.69 -6.01
N ILE A 193 -1.70 -20.61 -7.25
CA ILE A 193 -2.67 -19.59 -7.65
C ILE A 193 -4.09 -20.01 -7.26
N HIS A 194 -4.90 -19.02 -6.88
CA HIS A 194 -6.25 -19.19 -6.35
C HIS A 194 -6.30 -20.12 -5.10
N THR A 195 -5.28 -19.94 -4.24
CA THR A 195 -5.20 -20.58 -2.93
C THR A 195 -5.12 -19.55 -1.82
N VAL A 196 -5.33 -19.97 -0.59
CA VAL A 196 -5.12 -19.18 0.62
C VAL A 196 -3.64 -19.19 0.99
N ALA A 197 -3.08 -18.02 1.28
CA ALA A 197 -1.73 -17.82 1.82
C ALA A 197 -1.79 -17.27 3.24
N CYS A 198 -0.83 -17.64 4.08
CA CYS A 198 -0.64 -17.08 5.40
C CYS A 198 0.31 -15.88 5.34
N GLU A 199 -0.13 -14.74 5.89
CA GLU A 199 0.64 -13.49 5.92
C GLU A 199 0.42 -12.73 7.22
N ASP A 200 1.48 -12.28 7.87
CA ASP A 200 1.43 -11.63 9.19
C ASP A 200 0.85 -10.20 9.16
N PHE A 201 0.71 -9.61 7.98
CA PHE A 201 0.19 -8.25 7.81
C PHE A 201 -1.31 -8.18 7.48
N VAL A 202 -2.00 -9.30 7.41
CA VAL A 202 -3.45 -9.38 7.11
C VAL A 202 -4.29 -9.13 8.36
#